data_77e50552d8aca7cfcfdda6c4fd212ede
#
_entry.id   77e50552d8aca7cfcfdda6c4fd212ede
#
_cell.length_a   1.000
_cell.length_b   1.000
_cell.length_c   1.000
_cell.angle_alpha   90.00
_cell.angle_beta   90.00
_cell.angle_gamma   90.00
#
_symmetry.space_group_name_H-M   'P 1'
#
loop_
_entity.id
_entity.type
_entity.pdbx_description
1 polymer ?
#
loop_
_entity_poly.entity_id
_entity_poly.type
_entity_poly.pdbx_seq_one_letter_code
_entity_poly.pdbx_strand_id
1 'polypeptide(L)'
;MARGGGEQGSGSILAVAIVAGVLCLMVMLLPLQLALARGQAVSGAADAAALAAADVRSGAVAGVPCEAAASVARANGAALETCELDGLVATVVVSGSFAGLPLRGAATAGPPPDASSTGP
;
A
#
# COMPACT_ATOMS: atom_id res chain seq x y z
N MET A 1 -29.47 31.95 -34.29
CA MET A 1 -29.80 30.57 -34.51
C MET A 1 -31.29 30.36 -34.45
N ALA A 2 -31.89 30.13 -35.59
CA ALA A 2 -33.36 30.00 -35.64
C ALA A 2 -33.88 28.86 -34.82
N ARG A 3 -33.16 27.81 -34.75
CA ARG A 3 -33.52 26.60 -34.00
C ARG A 3 -32.93 26.57 -32.60
N GLY A 4 -32.37 27.69 -32.17
CA GLY A 4 -31.63 27.75 -30.94
C GLY A 4 -32.37 27.37 -29.68
N GLY A 5 -33.68 27.68 -29.61
CA GLY A 5 -34.48 27.39 -28.41
C GLY A 5 -34.50 25.91 -28.06
N GLY A 6 -34.85 25.04 -29.02
CA GLY A 6 -34.91 23.59 -28.81
C GLY A 6 -33.52 22.96 -28.70
N GLU A 7 -32.60 23.34 -29.60
CA GLU A 7 -31.26 22.81 -29.60
C GLU A 7 -30.43 23.27 -28.43
N GLN A 8 -30.58 24.50 -28.00
CA GLN A 8 -29.92 25.03 -26.82
C GLN A 8 -30.39 24.31 -25.55
N GLY A 9 -31.70 24.05 -25.44
CA GLY A 9 -32.23 23.26 -24.34
C GLY A 9 -31.65 21.82 -24.31
N SER A 10 -31.57 21.16 -25.48
CA SER A 10 -31.00 19.83 -25.60
C SER A 10 -29.52 19.82 -25.26
N GLY A 11 -28.77 20.83 -25.72
CA GLY A 11 -27.34 20.96 -25.44
C GLY A 11 -27.07 21.15 -23.95
N SER A 12 -27.85 21.98 -23.27
CA SER A 12 -27.72 22.19 -21.83
C SER A 12 -28.04 20.93 -21.04
N ILE A 13 -29.10 20.24 -21.39
CA ILE A 13 -29.49 19.01 -20.74
C ILE A 13 -28.42 17.95 -20.96
N LEU A 14 -27.89 17.81 -22.17
CA LEU A 14 -26.83 16.87 -22.48
C LEU A 14 -25.56 17.21 -21.70
N ALA A 15 -25.18 18.47 -21.62
CA ALA A 15 -24.03 18.90 -20.87
C ALA A 15 -24.15 18.56 -19.39
N VAL A 16 -25.32 18.86 -18.80
CA VAL A 16 -25.60 18.52 -17.39
C VAL A 16 -25.57 17.00 -17.19
N ALA A 17 -26.14 16.24 -18.12
CA ALA A 17 -26.14 14.79 -18.03
C ALA A 17 -24.72 14.21 -18.08
N ILE A 18 -23.86 14.74 -18.94
CA ILE A 18 -22.46 14.31 -19.02
C ILE A 18 -21.72 14.64 -17.72
N VAL A 19 -21.86 15.85 -17.23
CA VAL A 19 -21.22 16.27 -15.96
C VAL A 19 -21.70 15.40 -14.81
N ALA A 20 -23.00 15.16 -14.70
CA ALA A 20 -23.56 14.30 -13.67
C ALA A 20 -23.03 12.89 -13.77
N GLY A 21 -22.95 12.33 -14.97
CA GLY A 21 -22.39 10.99 -15.21
C GLY A 21 -20.94 10.88 -14.79
N VAL A 22 -20.13 11.86 -15.13
CA VAL A 22 -18.71 11.90 -14.74
C VAL A 22 -18.56 11.98 -13.23
N LEU A 23 -19.35 12.83 -12.58
CA LEU A 23 -19.33 12.96 -11.12
C LEU A 23 -19.74 11.66 -10.43
N CYS A 24 -20.77 10.98 -10.95
CA CYS A 24 -21.18 9.68 -10.41
C CYS A 24 -20.06 8.65 -10.53
N LEU A 25 -19.40 8.59 -11.69
CA LEU A 25 -18.27 7.70 -11.88
C LEU A 25 -17.13 7.99 -10.93
N MET A 26 -16.80 9.27 -10.74
CA MET A 26 -15.75 9.65 -9.79
C MET A 26 -16.08 9.20 -8.36
N VAL A 27 -17.32 9.43 -7.92
CA VAL A 27 -17.76 9.03 -6.59
C VAL A 27 -17.70 7.51 -6.42
N MET A 28 -18.04 6.75 -7.47
CA MET A 28 -17.95 5.29 -7.42
C MET A 28 -16.53 4.75 -7.41
N LEU A 29 -15.61 5.44 -8.13
CA LEU A 29 -14.22 4.99 -8.21
C LEU A 29 -13.38 5.41 -7.00
N LEU A 30 -13.76 6.47 -6.32
CA LEU A 30 -12.98 7.01 -5.20
C LEU A 30 -12.71 5.97 -4.09
N PRO A 31 -13.70 5.23 -3.59
CA PRO A 31 -13.43 4.24 -2.55
C PRO A 31 -12.50 3.12 -3.01
N LEU A 32 -12.55 2.75 -4.30
CA LEU A 32 -11.63 1.77 -4.85
C LEU A 32 -10.19 2.29 -4.82
N GLN A 33 -9.99 3.54 -5.21
CA GLN A 33 -8.67 4.17 -5.18
C GLN A 33 -8.12 4.23 -3.74
N LEU A 34 -8.97 4.59 -2.79
CA LEU A 34 -8.59 4.65 -1.39
C LEU A 34 -8.22 3.26 -0.85
N ALA A 35 -8.97 2.23 -1.24
CA ALA A 35 -8.68 0.86 -0.83
C ALA A 35 -7.34 0.39 -1.38
N LEU A 36 -7.05 0.66 -2.67
CA LEU A 36 -5.77 0.31 -3.28
C LEU A 36 -4.61 1.07 -2.64
N ALA A 37 -4.79 2.36 -2.38
CA ALA A 37 -3.77 3.18 -1.72
C ALA A 37 -3.48 2.66 -0.31
N ARG A 38 -4.49 2.22 0.42
CA ARG A 38 -4.31 1.66 1.76
C ARG A 38 -3.58 0.33 1.71
N GLY A 39 -3.91 -0.53 0.74
CA GLY A 39 -3.20 -1.79 0.53
C GLY A 39 -1.73 -1.56 0.23
N GLN A 40 -1.41 -0.57 -0.59
CA GLN A 40 -0.02 -0.19 -0.89
C GLN A 40 0.70 0.36 0.33
N ALA A 41 0.00 1.13 1.17
CA ALA A 41 0.59 1.65 2.40
C ALA A 41 0.95 0.53 3.38
N VAL A 42 0.12 -0.50 3.49
CA VAL A 42 0.40 -1.66 4.34
C VAL A 42 1.58 -2.47 3.80
N SER A 43 1.65 -2.69 2.48
CA SER A 43 2.80 -3.34 1.86
C SER A 43 4.09 -2.55 2.06
N GLY A 44 4.03 -1.22 1.90
CA GLY A 44 5.17 -0.35 2.16
C GLY A 44 5.63 -0.39 3.62
N ALA A 45 4.68 -0.48 4.55
CA ALA A 45 5.00 -0.65 5.96
C ALA A 45 5.72 -1.98 6.22
N ALA A 46 5.31 -3.06 5.54
CA ALA A 46 5.98 -4.35 5.62
C ALA A 46 7.43 -4.28 5.09
N ASP A 47 7.61 -3.64 3.94
CA ASP A 47 8.94 -3.47 3.35
C ASP A 47 9.86 -2.68 4.29
N ALA A 48 9.37 -1.57 4.82
CA ALA A 48 10.14 -0.73 5.74
C ALA A 48 10.49 -1.48 7.03
N ALA A 49 9.55 -2.26 7.57
CA ALA A 49 9.76 -3.05 8.77
C ALA A 49 10.78 -4.17 8.53
N ALA A 50 10.70 -4.86 7.39
CA ALA A 50 11.66 -5.91 7.03
C ALA A 50 13.06 -5.34 6.87
N LEU A 51 13.19 -4.18 6.22
CA LEU A 51 14.48 -3.49 6.09
C LEU A 51 15.06 -3.11 7.43
N ALA A 52 14.23 -2.55 8.33
CA ALA A 52 14.68 -2.17 9.67
C ALA A 52 15.20 -3.39 10.46
N ALA A 53 14.51 -4.53 10.37
CA ALA A 53 14.95 -5.75 11.02
C ALA A 53 16.27 -6.26 10.42
N ALA A 54 16.40 -6.22 9.09
CA ALA A 54 17.60 -6.65 8.39
C ALA A 54 18.81 -5.78 8.73
N ASP A 55 18.61 -4.46 8.83
CA ASP A 55 19.68 -3.52 9.18
C ASP A 55 20.22 -3.80 10.58
N VAL A 56 19.35 -4.06 11.54
CA VAL A 56 19.76 -4.43 12.89
C VAL A 56 20.43 -5.80 12.88
N ARG A 57 19.90 -6.76 12.12
CA ARG A 57 20.45 -8.11 12.06
C ARG A 57 21.85 -8.14 11.44
N SER A 58 22.10 -7.27 10.46
CA SER A 58 23.43 -7.15 9.83
C SER A 58 24.43 -6.40 10.68
N GLY A 59 23.99 -5.74 11.74
CA GLY A 59 24.84 -4.93 12.58
C GLY A 59 25.00 -3.48 12.12
N ALA A 60 24.31 -3.09 11.06
CA ALA A 60 24.36 -1.73 10.56
C ALA A 60 23.72 -0.73 11.55
N VAL A 61 22.72 -1.21 12.30
CA VAL A 61 22.03 -0.43 13.32
C VAL A 61 22.01 -1.24 14.61
N ALA A 62 22.25 -0.57 15.74
CA ALA A 62 22.15 -1.23 17.04
C ALA A 62 20.70 -1.45 17.42
N GLY A 63 20.41 -2.57 18.10
CA GLY A 63 19.07 -2.84 18.61
C GLY A 63 18.66 -4.30 18.51
N VAL A 64 17.36 -4.52 18.70
CA VAL A 64 16.73 -5.82 18.54
C VAL A 64 15.96 -5.81 17.23
N PRO A 65 16.24 -6.74 16.29
CA PRO A 65 15.66 -6.68 14.94
C PRO A 65 14.13 -6.59 14.90
N CYS A 66 13.45 -7.45 15.64
CA CYS A 66 11.99 -7.47 15.60
C CYS A 66 11.35 -6.30 16.35
N GLU A 67 12.03 -5.71 17.33
CA GLU A 67 11.58 -4.46 17.96
C GLU A 67 11.71 -3.30 16.99
N ALA A 68 12.79 -3.24 16.24
CA ALA A 68 12.96 -2.22 15.19
C ALA A 68 11.86 -2.35 14.13
N ALA A 69 11.59 -3.58 13.69
CA ALA A 69 10.51 -3.84 12.74
C ALA A 69 9.15 -3.37 13.29
N ALA A 70 8.84 -3.68 14.55
CA ALA A 70 7.58 -3.28 15.16
C ALA A 70 7.44 -1.75 15.26
N SER A 71 8.52 -1.08 15.61
CA SER A 71 8.55 0.39 15.71
C SER A 71 8.30 1.04 14.35
N VAL A 72 8.97 0.55 13.31
CA VAL A 72 8.83 1.07 11.96
C VAL A 72 7.44 0.78 11.40
N ALA A 73 6.90 -0.43 11.64
CA ALA A 73 5.54 -0.75 11.22
C ALA A 73 4.53 0.23 11.82
N ARG A 74 4.62 0.50 13.12
CA ARG A 74 3.73 1.46 13.79
C ARG A 74 3.89 2.87 13.25
N ALA A 75 5.13 3.30 12.97
CA ALA A 75 5.38 4.60 12.39
C ALA A 75 4.75 4.76 11.00
N ASN A 76 4.53 3.65 10.31
CA ASN A 76 3.88 3.61 9.00
C ASN A 76 2.40 3.22 9.07
N GLY A 77 1.81 3.27 10.25
CA GLY A 77 0.37 3.05 10.42
C GLY A 77 -0.06 1.59 10.38
N ALA A 78 0.85 0.65 10.62
CA ALA A 78 0.56 -0.77 10.64
C ALA A 78 1.04 -1.39 11.95
N ALA A 79 0.67 -2.64 12.18
CA ALA A 79 1.11 -3.41 13.34
C ALA A 79 1.88 -4.64 12.89
N LEU A 80 3.00 -4.91 13.53
CA LEU A 80 3.77 -6.13 13.25
C LEU A 80 3.02 -7.34 13.81
N GLU A 81 2.75 -8.32 12.95
CA GLU A 81 2.12 -9.58 13.37
C GLU A 81 3.17 -10.67 13.59
N THR A 82 4.06 -10.86 12.64
CA THR A 82 5.13 -11.85 12.75
C THR A 82 6.46 -11.26 12.29
N CYS A 83 7.53 -11.75 12.88
CA CYS A 83 8.88 -11.36 12.53
C CYS A 83 9.77 -12.58 12.66
N GLU A 84 10.26 -13.07 11.54
CA GLU A 84 11.12 -14.25 11.50
C GLU A 84 12.49 -13.87 10.96
N LEU A 85 13.51 -14.37 11.60
CA LEU A 85 14.89 -14.12 11.22
C LEU A 85 15.56 -15.45 10.86
N ASP A 86 16.13 -15.49 9.65
CA ASP A 86 16.88 -16.62 9.17
C ASP A 86 18.23 -16.11 8.67
N GLY A 87 19.26 -16.28 9.49
CA GLY A 87 20.57 -15.69 9.21
C GLY A 87 20.48 -14.17 9.15
N LEU A 88 20.80 -13.61 8.00
CA LEU A 88 20.72 -12.16 7.75
C LEU A 88 19.41 -11.74 7.06
N VAL A 89 18.51 -12.68 6.86
CA VAL A 89 17.23 -12.43 6.19
C VAL A 89 16.14 -12.24 7.23
N ALA A 90 15.37 -11.19 7.08
CA ALA A 90 14.23 -10.90 7.94
C ALA A 90 12.94 -10.97 7.12
N THR A 91 11.97 -11.73 7.60
CA THR A 91 10.64 -11.84 7.00
C THR A 91 9.62 -11.34 8.00
N VAL A 92 8.81 -10.39 7.60
CA VAL A 92 7.81 -9.80 8.47
C VAL A 92 6.43 -9.86 7.84
N VAL A 93 5.42 -9.94 8.67
CA VAL A 93 4.02 -9.75 8.29
C VAL A 93 3.48 -8.63 9.15
N VAL A 94 2.87 -7.66 8.51
CA VAL A 94 2.22 -6.54 9.19
C VAL A 94 0.74 -6.52 8.85
N SER A 95 -0.05 -5.91 9.71
CA SER A 95 -1.48 -5.74 9.51
C SER A 95 -1.86 -4.27 9.57
N GLY A 96 -2.91 -3.94 8.83
CA GLY A 96 -3.56 -2.65 8.86
C GLY A 96 -5.04 -2.87 8.66
N SER A 97 -5.80 -1.80 8.49
CA SER A 97 -7.23 -1.91 8.22
C SER A 97 -7.70 -0.79 7.31
N PHE A 98 -8.75 -1.08 6.56
CA PHE A 98 -9.46 -0.11 5.75
C PHE A 98 -10.95 -0.43 5.83
N ALA A 99 -11.75 0.58 6.24
CA ALA A 99 -13.21 0.44 6.36
C ALA A 99 -13.63 -0.79 7.19
N GLY A 100 -12.89 -1.09 8.25
CA GLY A 100 -13.17 -2.24 9.11
C GLY A 100 -12.67 -3.59 8.59
N LEU A 101 -12.10 -3.62 7.38
CA LEU A 101 -11.55 -4.83 6.80
C LEU A 101 -10.06 -4.94 7.12
N PRO A 102 -9.59 -6.12 7.56
CA PRO A 102 -8.17 -6.31 7.82
C PRO A 102 -7.38 -6.40 6.50
N LEU A 103 -6.22 -5.74 6.49
CA LEU A 103 -5.27 -5.81 5.40
C LEU A 103 -3.96 -6.36 5.95
N ARG A 104 -3.30 -7.19 5.18
CA ARG A 104 -2.00 -7.76 5.54
C ARG A 104 -0.98 -7.48 4.46
N GLY A 105 0.23 -7.21 4.89
CA GLY A 105 1.37 -7.11 4.00
C GLY A 105 2.50 -7.95 4.53
N ALA A 106 3.25 -8.57 3.64
CA ALA A 106 4.42 -9.37 3.99
C ALA A 106 5.60 -8.88 3.18
N ALA A 107 6.78 -8.92 3.79
CA ALA A 107 8.01 -8.53 3.11
C ALA A 107 9.19 -9.31 3.68
N THR A 108 10.18 -9.52 2.83
CA THR A 108 11.44 -10.15 3.20
C THR A 108 12.58 -9.23 2.78
N ALA A 109 13.51 -8.98 3.68
CA ALA A 109 14.69 -8.17 3.42
C ALA A 109 15.94 -8.88 3.90
N GLY A 110 17.02 -8.69 3.19
CA GLY A 110 18.32 -9.28 3.51
C GLY A 110 19.24 -9.19 2.31
N PRO A 111 20.48 -9.68 2.45
CA PRO A 111 21.40 -9.70 1.31
C PRO A 111 20.86 -10.64 0.21
N PRO A 112 21.20 -10.37 -1.06
CA PRO A 112 20.79 -11.26 -2.13
C PRO A 112 21.41 -12.65 -1.95
N PRO A 113 20.76 -13.71 -2.45
CA PRO A 113 21.32 -15.04 -2.37
C PRO A 113 22.67 -15.08 -3.12
N ASP A 114 23.66 -15.72 -2.52
CA ASP A 114 24.97 -15.87 -3.14
C ASP A 114 24.87 -16.65 -4.44
N ALA A 115 25.72 -16.31 -5.39
CA ALA A 115 25.81 -17.06 -6.64
C ALA A 115 26.13 -18.53 -6.39
N SER A 116 26.86 -18.82 -5.33
CA SER A 116 27.20 -20.21 -4.92
C SER A 116 25.98 -20.98 -4.41
N SER A 117 24.99 -20.30 -3.86
CA SER A 117 23.76 -20.94 -3.37
C SER A 117 22.76 -21.23 -4.50
N THR A 118 22.90 -20.56 -5.63
CA THR A 118 22.06 -20.75 -6.81
C THR A 118 22.77 -21.55 -7.91
N GLY A 119 24.05 -21.80 -7.76
CA GLY A 119 24.83 -22.56 -8.70
C GLY A 119 24.55 -24.05 -8.63
N PRO A 120 24.86 -24.80 -9.66
CA PRO A 120 24.72 -26.24 -9.66
C PRO A 120 25.69 -26.92 -8.72
#